data_af41840a9715a24dbafcd7bbe2dc4683
#
_entry.id   af41840a9715a24dbafcd7bbe2dc4683
#
_cell.length_a   1.000
_cell.length_b   1.000
_cell.length_c   1.000
_cell.angle_alpha   90.00
_cell.angle_beta   90.00
_cell.angle_gamma   90.00
#
_symmetry.space_group_name_H-M   'P 1'
#
loop_
_entity.id
_entity.type
_entity.pdbx_description
1 polymer ?
#
loop_
_entity_poly.entity_id
_entity_poly.type
_entity_poly.pdbx_seq_one_letter_code
_entity_poly.pdbx_strand_id
1 'polypeptide(L)'
;MIAGLTAGWGAGAARAQLPEPGMTQEAPNPLTDATAKPGKILLFDLEARFARDVLERGGAGFADWFADDGVALGNGVAPLVGKVAIAKGANWSPKDYELTWTPSEAMMGPSGDMGYTWGHYEGRSKDSNGNPVLTSGRYITMWRKQPDGTWKVVLDAGANEPPAAGDCCKLPGH
;
A
#
# COMPACT_ATOMS: atom_id res chain seq x y z
N MET A 1 -12.90 71.69 1.03
CA MET A 1 -11.61 71.03 0.87
C MET A 1 -11.75 69.63 1.43
N ILE A 2 -11.88 68.64 0.56
CA ILE A 2 -12.05 67.21 0.96
C ILE A 2 -10.90 66.50 0.32
N ALA A 3 -9.98 65.96 1.15
CA ALA A 3 -8.86 65.14 0.72
C ALA A 3 -9.29 63.68 0.61
N GLY A 4 -9.22 63.08 -0.60
CA GLY A 4 -9.46 61.68 -0.82
C GLY A 4 -8.21 60.82 -0.61
N LEU A 5 -8.32 59.80 0.28
CA LEU A 5 -7.33 58.75 0.39
C LEU A 5 -7.67 57.59 -0.55
N THR A 6 -6.81 57.36 -1.51
CA THR A 6 -6.87 56.16 -2.37
C THR A 6 -5.98 55.06 -1.73
N ALA A 7 -6.60 54.01 -1.20
CA ALA A 7 -5.89 52.79 -0.76
C ALA A 7 -5.64 51.90 -1.99
N GLY A 8 -4.37 51.74 -2.36
CA GLY A 8 -3.94 50.77 -3.38
C GLY A 8 -3.83 49.36 -2.80
N TRP A 9 -4.62 48.44 -3.30
CA TRP A 9 -4.50 47.01 -3.01
C TRP A 9 -3.52 46.40 -4.01
N GLY A 10 -2.32 46.10 -3.55
CA GLY A 10 -1.37 45.30 -4.27
C GLY A 10 -1.73 43.83 -4.15
N ALA A 11 -2.31 43.22 -5.19
CA ALA A 11 -2.50 41.79 -5.29
C ALA A 11 -1.16 41.13 -5.62
N GLY A 12 -0.49 40.59 -4.60
CA GLY A 12 0.66 39.72 -4.76
C GLY A 12 0.19 38.36 -5.28
N ALA A 13 0.42 38.08 -6.57
CA ALA A 13 0.21 36.76 -7.15
C ALA A 13 1.26 35.79 -6.59
N ALA A 14 0.88 34.90 -5.66
CA ALA A 14 1.67 33.76 -5.27
C ALA A 14 1.80 32.83 -6.46
N ARG A 15 2.98 32.80 -7.08
CA ARG A 15 3.31 31.79 -8.08
C ARG A 15 3.46 30.44 -7.35
N ALA A 16 2.54 29.52 -7.60
CA ALA A 16 2.73 28.11 -7.25
C ALA A 16 3.90 27.57 -8.09
N GLN A 17 5.02 27.28 -7.46
CA GLN A 17 6.11 26.56 -8.09
C GLN A 17 5.68 25.10 -8.25
N LEU A 18 5.59 24.65 -9.49
CA LEU A 18 5.47 23.23 -9.82
C LEU A 18 6.76 22.52 -9.39
N PRO A 19 6.68 21.33 -8.77
CA PRO A 19 7.88 20.58 -8.46
C PRO A 19 8.63 20.19 -9.73
N GLU A 20 9.93 20.40 -9.72
CA GLU A 20 10.85 20.04 -10.81
C GLU A 20 10.74 18.53 -11.12
N PRO A 21 10.65 18.11 -12.40
CA PRO A 21 10.67 16.70 -12.78
C PRO A 21 12.11 16.17 -12.67
N GLY A 22 12.40 15.38 -11.65
CA GLY A 22 13.72 14.73 -11.59
C GLY A 22 14.21 14.23 -10.24
N MET A 23 13.52 14.46 -9.15
CA MET A 23 13.84 13.80 -7.89
C MET A 23 12.88 12.62 -7.67
N THR A 24 13.33 11.42 -8.02
CA THR A 24 12.81 10.20 -7.40
C THR A 24 13.17 10.29 -5.93
N GLN A 25 12.26 10.80 -5.13
CA GLN A 25 12.39 10.77 -3.69
C GLN A 25 12.31 9.29 -3.31
N GLU A 26 13.48 8.69 -3.07
CA GLU A 26 13.60 7.35 -2.52
C GLU A 26 12.71 7.31 -1.27
N ALA A 27 11.74 6.39 -1.24
CA ALA A 27 10.83 6.30 -0.11
C ALA A 27 11.67 6.16 1.18
N PRO A 28 11.46 6.98 2.20
CA PRO A 28 12.30 6.96 3.40
C PRO A 28 12.27 5.55 3.98
N ASN A 29 13.45 4.94 4.13
CA ASN A 29 13.56 3.63 4.78
C ASN A 29 13.22 3.82 6.26
N PRO A 30 12.06 3.33 6.73
CA PRO A 30 11.61 3.59 8.10
C PRO A 30 12.51 2.94 9.17
N LEU A 31 13.35 2.00 8.78
CA LEU A 31 14.32 1.37 9.69
C LEU A 31 15.57 2.25 9.92
N THR A 32 15.79 3.23 9.06
CA THR A 32 16.90 4.19 9.19
C THR A 32 16.44 5.58 9.67
N ASP A 33 15.12 5.81 9.80
CA ASP A 33 14.57 7.05 10.33
C ASP A 33 14.65 7.07 11.86
N ALA A 34 15.63 7.77 12.39
CA ALA A 34 15.83 7.93 13.84
C ALA A 34 14.66 8.61 14.56
N THR A 35 13.71 9.21 13.82
CA THR A 35 12.50 9.85 14.38
C THR A 35 11.27 8.93 14.34
N ALA A 36 11.38 7.73 13.76
CA ALA A 36 10.27 6.80 13.65
C ALA A 36 9.78 6.36 15.04
N LYS A 37 8.48 6.48 15.27
CA LYS A 37 7.86 6.03 16.53
C LYS A 37 7.94 4.49 16.64
N PRO A 38 8.17 3.93 17.84
CA PRO A 38 8.29 2.47 18.02
C PRO A 38 7.15 1.65 17.42
N GLY A 39 5.90 2.14 17.49
CA GLY A 39 4.76 1.47 16.89
C GLY A 39 4.80 1.40 15.36
N LYS A 40 5.33 2.42 14.70
CA LYS A 40 5.54 2.43 13.25
C LYS A 40 6.58 1.39 12.84
N ILE A 41 7.69 1.31 13.58
CA ILE A 41 8.75 0.32 13.33
C ILE A 41 8.21 -1.10 13.47
N LEU A 42 7.41 -1.37 14.50
CA LEU A 42 6.78 -2.67 14.70
C LEU A 42 5.90 -3.07 13.51
N LEU A 43 5.05 -2.14 13.03
CA LEU A 43 4.15 -2.44 11.91
C LEU A 43 4.93 -2.72 10.61
N PHE A 44 6.02 -2.01 10.36
CA PHE A 44 6.89 -2.30 9.22
C PHE A 44 7.63 -3.64 9.36
N ASP A 45 8.04 -4.06 10.57
CA ASP A 45 8.61 -5.38 10.80
C ASP A 45 7.58 -6.49 10.55
N LEU A 46 6.33 -6.28 10.98
CA LEU A 46 5.22 -7.20 10.69
C LEU A 46 5.01 -7.36 9.17
N GLU A 47 4.98 -6.24 8.43
CA GLU A 47 4.87 -6.25 6.96
C GLU A 47 6.03 -7.01 6.31
N ALA A 48 7.26 -6.77 6.74
CA ALA A 48 8.42 -7.44 6.17
C ALA A 48 8.40 -8.96 6.41
N ARG A 49 7.94 -9.41 7.58
CA ARG A 49 7.77 -10.84 7.88
C ARG A 49 6.62 -11.44 7.09
N PHE A 50 5.51 -10.74 6.98
CA PHE A 50 4.36 -11.16 6.18
C PHE A 50 4.75 -11.30 4.71
N ALA A 51 5.42 -10.33 4.13
CA ALA A 51 5.89 -10.36 2.75
C ALA A 51 6.82 -11.56 2.49
N ARG A 52 7.72 -11.85 3.40
CA ARG A 52 8.63 -13.01 3.31
C ARG A 52 7.86 -14.32 3.30
N ASP A 53 6.92 -14.50 4.22
CA ASP A 53 6.08 -15.70 4.27
C ASP A 53 5.27 -15.91 2.99
N VAL A 54 4.73 -14.83 2.42
CA VAL A 54 3.98 -14.88 1.17
C VAL A 54 4.91 -15.23 0.00
N LEU A 55 6.09 -14.65 -0.06
CA LEU A 55 7.07 -14.95 -1.09
C LEU A 55 7.50 -16.43 -1.07
N GLU A 56 7.66 -17.01 0.13
CA GLU A 56 8.10 -18.39 0.32
C GLU A 56 6.96 -19.40 0.12
N ARG A 57 5.74 -19.10 0.59
CA ARG A 57 4.64 -20.06 0.71
C ARG A 57 3.39 -19.67 -0.09
N GLY A 58 3.40 -18.54 -0.79
CA GLY A 58 2.27 -18.05 -1.58
C GLY A 58 1.02 -17.79 -0.74
N GLY A 59 -0.12 -18.24 -1.24
CA GLY A 59 -1.40 -18.05 -0.56
C GLY A 59 -1.51 -18.68 0.82
N ALA A 60 -0.81 -19.77 1.08
CA ALA A 60 -0.76 -20.36 2.43
C ALA A 60 -0.07 -19.41 3.42
N GLY A 61 1.06 -18.81 3.02
CA GLY A 61 1.73 -17.76 3.80
C GLY A 61 0.82 -16.57 4.04
N PHE A 62 0.10 -16.13 3.01
CA PHE A 62 -0.86 -15.04 3.13
C PHE A 62 -1.93 -15.33 4.18
N ALA A 63 -2.61 -16.46 4.09
CA ALA A 63 -3.72 -16.81 4.97
C ALA A 63 -3.30 -17.00 6.44
N ASP A 64 -2.09 -17.46 6.70
CA ASP A 64 -1.60 -17.73 8.07
C ASP A 64 -1.45 -16.48 8.92
N TRP A 65 -1.29 -15.32 8.29
CA TRP A 65 -1.20 -14.04 8.99
C TRP A 65 -2.55 -13.48 9.45
N PHE A 66 -3.68 -13.98 8.93
CA PHE A 66 -4.99 -13.47 9.31
C PHE A 66 -5.44 -14.00 10.67
N ALA A 67 -6.17 -13.15 11.39
CA ALA A 67 -6.97 -13.54 12.55
C ALA A 67 -8.16 -14.41 12.08
N ASP A 68 -8.76 -15.17 13.01
CA ASP A 68 -9.89 -16.04 12.69
C ASP A 68 -11.10 -15.27 12.16
N ASP A 69 -11.28 -14.03 12.60
CA ASP A 69 -12.31 -13.08 12.15
C ASP A 69 -11.83 -12.10 11.07
N GLY A 70 -10.67 -12.33 10.49
CA GLY A 70 -10.07 -11.46 9.50
C GLY A 70 -10.87 -11.38 8.19
N VAL A 71 -10.69 -10.29 7.45
CA VAL A 71 -11.38 -10.03 6.18
C VAL A 71 -10.35 -9.69 5.10
N ALA A 72 -10.48 -10.31 3.93
CA ALA A 72 -9.73 -9.93 2.75
C ALA A 72 -10.66 -9.41 1.66
N LEU A 73 -10.35 -8.22 1.13
CA LEU A 73 -11.10 -7.53 0.08
C LEU A 73 -10.24 -7.45 -1.18
N GLY A 74 -10.69 -8.07 -2.24
CA GLY A 74 -10.05 -8.03 -3.54
C GLY A 74 -10.86 -7.26 -4.58
N ASN A 75 -10.20 -6.83 -5.64
CA ASN A 75 -10.84 -6.12 -6.74
C ASN A 75 -11.86 -7.00 -7.48
N GLY A 76 -13.11 -6.55 -7.57
CA GLY A 76 -14.16 -7.21 -8.35
C GLY A 76 -14.60 -8.57 -7.84
N VAL A 77 -14.20 -8.97 -6.64
CA VAL A 77 -14.57 -10.24 -6.02
C VAL A 77 -15.31 -10.02 -4.70
N ALA A 78 -16.11 -11.02 -4.30
CA ALA A 78 -16.78 -10.97 -3.02
C ALA A 78 -15.77 -10.98 -1.85
N PRO A 79 -16.06 -10.32 -0.73
CA PRO A 79 -15.22 -10.37 0.45
C PRO A 79 -15.01 -11.80 0.95
N LEU A 80 -13.77 -12.12 1.32
CA LEU A 80 -13.45 -13.35 2.04
C LEU A 80 -13.47 -13.04 3.53
N VAL A 81 -14.43 -13.61 4.24
CA VAL A 81 -14.64 -13.34 5.67
C VAL A 81 -14.27 -14.58 6.49
N GLY A 82 -13.34 -14.38 7.41
CA GLY A 82 -12.78 -15.41 8.27
C GLY A 82 -11.60 -16.16 7.64
N LYS A 83 -10.65 -16.56 8.50
CA LYS A 83 -9.39 -17.22 8.09
C LYS A 83 -9.62 -18.43 7.18
N VAL A 84 -10.64 -19.24 7.42
CA VAL A 84 -10.95 -20.44 6.62
C VAL A 84 -11.31 -20.06 5.18
N ALA A 85 -12.16 -19.03 5.00
CA ALA A 85 -12.54 -18.55 3.67
C ALA A 85 -11.33 -17.92 2.96
N ILE A 86 -10.51 -17.18 3.68
CA ILE A 86 -9.28 -16.57 3.14
C ILE A 86 -8.30 -17.67 2.68
N ALA A 87 -8.06 -18.69 3.50
CA ALA A 87 -7.18 -19.81 3.14
C ALA A 87 -7.68 -20.59 1.91
N LYS A 88 -8.99 -20.72 1.77
CA LYS A 88 -9.59 -21.34 0.58
C LYS A 88 -9.45 -20.47 -0.67
N GLY A 89 -9.58 -19.14 -0.54
CA GLY A 89 -9.46 -18.20 -1.64
C GLY A 89 -8.00 -17.93 -2.03
N ALA A 90 -7.12 -17.84 -1.04
CA ALA A 90 -5.69 -17.63 -1.23
C ALA A 90 -4.96 -18.97 -1.50
N ASN A 91 -5.26 -19.63 -2.60
CA ASN A 91 -4.76 -20.97 -2.92
C ASN A 91 -3.65 -20.98 -4.00
N TRP A 92 -3.00 -19.85 -4.24
CA TRP A 92 -1.95 -19.77 -5.25
C TRP A 92 -0.60 -20.31 -4.76
N SER A 93 0.14 -20.90 -5.70
CA SER A 93 1.54 -21.26 -5.51
C SER A 93 2.45 -20.05 -5.81
N PRO A 94 3.56 -19.84 -5.08
CA PRO A 94 4.52 -18.78 -5.40
C PRO A 94 5.21 -18.98 -6.76
N LYS A 95 5.11 -20.16 -7.37
CA LYS A 95 5.61 -20.43 -8.73
C LYS A 95 4.67 -19.92 -9.82
N ASP A 96 3.38 -19.81 -9.52
CA ASP A 96 2.34 -19.42 -10.49
C ASP A 96 1.96 -17.94 -10.35
N TYR A 97 2.02 -17.42 -9.13
CA TYR A 97 1.72 -16.03 -8.83
C TYR A 97 2.65 -15.50 -7.74
N GLU A 98 3.46 -14.50 -8.09
CA GLU A 98 4.33 -13.79 -7.17
C GLU A 98 3.64 -12.49 -6.74
N LEU A 99 3.38 -12.36 -5.45
CA LEU A 99 2.83 -11.15 -4.84
C LEU A 99 3.90 -10.48 -3.99
N THR A 100 4.21 -9.24 -4.32
CA THR A 100 5.16 -8.41 -3.57
C THR A 100 4.52 -7.07 -3.24
N TRP A 101 4.97 -6.43 -2.16
CA TRP A 101 4.50 -5.10 -1.80
C TRP A 101 5.54 -4.33 -1.00
N THR A 102 5.39 -3.02 -1.03
CA THR A 102 6.23 -2.08 -0.30
C THR A 102 5.35 -1.13 0.50
N PRO A 103 5.44 -1.14 1.83
CA PRO A 103 4.70 -0.20 2.65
C PRO A 103 5.24 1.23 2.46
N SER A 104 4.33 2.18 2.26
CA SER A 104 4.64 3.61 2.17
C SER A 104 4.53 4.28 3.52
N GLU A 105 3.57 3.85 4.35
CA GLU A 105 3.33 4.46 5.65
C GLU A 105 2.69 3.47 6.62
N ALA A 106 2.85 3.75 7.93
CA ALA A 106 2.26 2.98 9.01
C ALA A 106 1.79 3.89 10.14
N MET A 107 0.66 3.58 10.75
CA MET A 107 0.13 4.29 11.91
C MET A 107 -0.33 3.32 12.97
N MET A 108 0.20 3.48 14.18
CA MET A 108 -0.24 2.75 15.37
C MET A 108 -1.35 3.57 16.07
N GLY A 109 -2.43 2.89 16.42
CA GLY A 109 -3.51 3.49 17.23
C GLY A 109 -3.04 3.87 18.63
N PRO A 110 -3.77 4.75 19.31
CA PRO A 110 -3.36 5.29 20.63
C PRO A 110 -3.22 4.20 21.70
N SER A 111 -4.00 3.13 21.65
CA SER A 111 -3.95 2.00 22.58
C SER A 111 -2.75 1.08 22.38
N GLY A 112 -2.08 1.15 21.20
CA GLY A 112 -0.92 0.33 20.88
C GLY A 112 -1.23 -1.14 20.60
N ASP A 113 -2.49 -1.49 20.38
CA ASP A 113 -2.97 -2.86 20.11
C ASP A 113 -3.58 -3.04 18.72
N MET A 114 -3.72 -1.94 17.97
CA MET A 114 -4.19 -1.91 16.60
C MET A 114 -3.44 -0.84 15.80
N GLY A 115 -3.20 -1.13 14.53
CA GLY A 115 -2.60 -0.16 13.62
C GLY A 115 -2.85 -0.56 12.17
N TYR A 116 -2.39 0.26 11.25
CA TYR A 116 -2.47 -0.04 9.83
C TYR A 116 -1.18 0.33 9.10
N THR A 117 -0.98 -0.32 7.98
CA THR A 117 0.01 0.00 6.95
C THR A 117 -0.70 0.20 5.64
N TRP A 118 -0.15 1.00 4.76
CA TRP A 118 -0.60 1.08 3.37
C TRP A 118 0.60 1.29 2.46
N GLY A 119 0.45 0.91 1.20
CA GLY A 119 1.51 1.04 0.24
C GLY A 119 1.10 0.58 -1.15
N HIS A 120 2.10 0.19 -1.91
CA HIS A 120 1.96 -0.29 -3.28
C HIS A 120 2.25 -1.79 -3.35
N TYR A 121 1.48 -2.52 -4.19
CA TYR A 121 1.72 -3.94 -4.46
C TYR A 121 1.89 -4.21 -5.94
N GLU A 122 2.57 -5.29 -6.25
CA GLU A 122 2.68 -5.88 -7.57
C GLU A 122 2.39 -7.38 -7.50
N GLY A 123 1.59 -7.85 -8.44
CA GLY A 123 1.34 -9.26 -8.67
C GLY A 123 1.86 -9.67 -10.04
N ARG A 124 2.68 -10.70 -10.12
CA ARG A 124 3.24 -11.23 -11.36
C ARG A 124 2.76 -12.65 -11.60
N SER A 125 2.24 -12.90 -12.78
CA SER A 125 1.79 -14.22 -13.23
C SER A 125 2.04 -14.40 -14.73
N LYS A 126 1.51 -15.48 -15.29
CA LYS A 126 1.47 -15.70 -16.75
C LYS A 126 0.04 -15.94 -17.18
N ASP A 127 -0.31 -15.47 -18.37
CA ASP A 127 -1.57 -15.80 -19.02
C ASP A 127 -1.58 -17.25 -19.58
N SER A 128 -2.69 -17.66 -20.14
CA SER A 128 -2.85 -19.01 -20.75
C SER A 128 -1.89 -19.29 -21.93
N ASN A 129 -1.30 -18.23 -22.51
CA ASN A 129 -0.34 -18.33 -23.60
C ASN A 129 1.12 -18.26 -23.09
N GLY A 130 1.33 -18.14 -21.77
CA GLY A 130 2.64 -18.02 -21.15
C GLY A 130 3.21 -16.61 -21.14
N ASN A 131 2.46 -15.59 -21.58
CA ASN A 131 2.94 -14.21 -21.55
C ASN A 131 2.90 -13.67 -20.12
N PRO A 132 3.86 -12.81 -19.73
CA PRO A 132 3.87 -12.20 -18.41
C PRO A 132 2.67 -11.25 -18.23
N VAL A 133 2.01 -11.36 -17.08
CA VAL A 133 0.94 -10.47 -16.63
C VAL A 133 1.40 -9.78 -15.37
N LEU A 134 1.35 -8.45 -15.37
CA LEU A 134 1.63 -7.59 -14.22
C LEU A 134 0.33 -6.91 -13.77
N THR A 135 -0.01 -7.08 -12.50
CA THR A 135 -1.07 -6.33 -11.82
C THR A 135 -0.41 -5.48 -10.76
N SER A 136 -0.79 -4.22 -10.64
CA SER A 136 -0.29 -3.34 -9.60
C SER A 136 -1.40 -2.53 -8.97
N GLY A 137 -1.16 -2.01 -7.77
CA GLY A 137 -2.16 -1.21 -7.07
C GLY A 137 -1.72 -0.75 -5.70
N ARG A 138 -2.70 -0.23 -4.97
CA ARG A 138 -2.54 0.20 -3.58
C ARG A 138 -3.17 -0.82 -2.66
N TYR A 139 -2.59 -0.96 -1.47
CA TYR A 139 -3.14 -1.82 -0.43
C TYR A 139 -3.22 -1.09 0.90
N ILE A 140 -4.07 -1.59 1.77
CA ILE A 140 -4.10 -1.27 3.19
C ILE A 140 -4.25 -2.57 3.98
N THR A 141 -3.40 -2.75 4.98
CA THR A 141 -3.46 -3.87 5.94
C THR A 141 -3.70 -3.32 7.34
N MET A 142 -4.74 -3.80 8.01
CA MET A 142 -5.01 -3.50 9.41
C MET A 142 -4.52 -4.63 10.30
N TRP A 143 -3.72 -4.27 11.28
CA TRP A 143 -3.09 -5.14 12.25
C TRP A 143 -3.76 -5.04 13.61
N ARG A 144 -3.97 -6.16 14.28
CA ARG A 144 -4.50 -6.21 15.64
C ARG A 144 -3.68 -7.19 16.49
N LYS A 145 -3.29 -6.73 17.68
CA LYS A 145 -2.68 -7.58 18.69
C LYS A 145 -3.73 -8.50 19.28
N GLN A 146 -3.43 -9.80 19.28
CA GLN A 146 -4.31 -10.82 19.82
C GLN A 146 -4.10 -10.96 21.35
N PRO A 147 -5.02 -11.62 22.09
CA PRO A 147 -4.88 -11.82 23.52
C PRO A 147 -3.60 -12.55 23.95
N ASP A 148 -3.05 -13.41 23.07
CA ASP A 148 -1.79 -14.13 23.29
C ASP A 148 -0.54 -13.27 22.99
N GLY A 149 -0.72 -12.01 22.62
CA GLY A 149 0.34 -11.07 22.28
C GLY A 149 0.82 -11.13 20.84
N THR A 150 0.36 -12.07 20.02
CA THR A 150 0.69 -12.13 18.59
C THR A 150 -0.04 -11.03 17.82
N TRP A 151 0.53 -10.62 16.69
CA TRP A 151 -0.12 -9.67 15.78
C TRP A 151 -0.68 -10.41 14.57
N LYS A 152 -1.91 -10.07 14.21
CA LYS A 152 -2.62 -10.66 13.08
C LYS A 152 -3.27 -9.60 12.21
N VAL A 153 -3.40 -9.91 10.93
CA VAL A 153 -4.18 -9.11 9.97
C VAL A 153 -5.67 -9.31 10.25
N VAL A 154 -6.39 -8.22 10.44
CA VAL A 154 -7.86 -8.23 10.63
C VAL A 154 -8.59 -7.70 9.40
N LEU A 155 -7.94 -6.90 8.59
CA LEU A 155 -8.44 -6.46 7.29
C LEU A 155 -7.22 -6.31 6.35
N ASP A 156 -7.34 -6.85 5.16
CA ASP A 156 -6.47 -6.56 4.03
C ASP A 156 -7.32 -6.17 2.83
N ALA A 157 -6.98 -5.08 2.17
CA ALA A 157 -7.72 -4.58 1.02
C ALA A 157 -6.77 -4.08 -0.06
N GLY A 158 -6.97 -4.57 -1.27
CA GLY A 158 -6.24 -4.12 -2.46
C GLY A 158 -7.17 -3.41 -3.46
N ALA A 159 -6.65 -2.37 -4.09
CA ALA A 159 -7.28 -1.69 -5.21
C ALA A 159 -6.29 -1.59 -6.38
N ASN A 160 -6.64 -2.19 -7.52
CA ASN A 160 -5.79 -2.14 -8.70
C ASN A 160 -5.68 -0.69 -9.20
N GLU A 161 -4.48 -0.31 -9.60
CA GLU A 161 -4.26 0.92 -10.36
C GLU A 161 -4.47 0.64 -11.85
N PRO A 162 -5.01 1.59 -12.61
CA PRO A 162 -5.01 1.46 -14.05
C PRO A 162 -3.56 1.30 -14.54
N PRO A 163 -3.32 0.55 -15.62
CA PRO A 163 -2.00 0.47 -16.24
C PRO A 163 -1.48 1.90 -16.41
N ALA A 164 -0.20 2.12 -16.10
CA ALA A 164 0.43 3.41 -16.38
C ALA A 164 0.11 3.79 -17.82
N ALA A 165 -0.39 5.01 -18.04
CA ALA A 165 -0.68 5.47 -19.39
C ALA A 165 0.58 5.25 -20.23
N GLY A 166 0.50 4.28 -21.12
CA GLY A 166 1.60 3.99 -22.04
C GLY A 166 1.91 5.25 -22.86
N ASP A 167 2.91 5.20 -23.70
CA ASP A 167 3.40 6.28 -24.57
C ASP A 167 2.35 6.89 -25.55
N CYS A 168 1.06 6.60 -25.36
CA CYS A 168 -0.05 7.15 -26.14
C CYS A 168 -0.13 8.68 -26.10
N CYS A 169 0.59 9.33 -25.17
CA CYS A 169 0.67 10.79 -25.05
C CYS A 169 1.94 11.39 -25.66
N LYS A 170 2.82 10.59 -26.29
CA LYS A 170 3.90 11.14 -27.11
C LYS A 170 3.28 11.67 -28.41
N LEU A 171 3.19 13.00 -28.54
CA LEU A 171 2.90 13.62 -29.82
C LEU A 171 3.95 13.13 -30.82
N PRO A 172 3.54 12.81 -32.10
CA PRO A 172 4.52 12.54 -33.15
C PRO A 172 5.48 13.73 -33.22
N GLY A 173 6.77 13.46 -33.09
CA GLY A 173 7.79 14.49 -33.20
C GLY A 173 7.69 15.19 -34.54
N HIS A 174 7.65 16.53 -34.53
CA HIS A 174 7.82 17.38 -35.69
C HIS A 174 9.28 17.40 -36.08
#